data_13ec48370bbda7c62b6b27494a56ef75
#
_entry.id   13ec48370bbda7c62b6b27494a56ef75
#
_cell.length_a   1.000
_cell.length_b   1.000
_cell.length_c   1.000
_cell.angle_alpha   90.00
_cell.angle_beta   90.00
_cell.angle_gamma   90.00
#
_symmetry.space_group_name_H-M   'P 1'
#
loop_
_entity.id
_entity.type
_entity.pdbx_description
1 polymer ?
#
loop_
_entity_poly.entity_id
_entity_poly.type
_entity_poly.pdbx_seq_one_letter_code
_entity_poly.pdbx_strand_id
1 'polypeptide(L)'
;MGSFSKLLLWPAVWLLLSSPAAATQDAAPPSVNPQAVPATAAATQPGQSSILSVREFFAAGGAIGYVIVFCSILMTAIIIDAATGLRRKLFMPPGLAEEVHRCLAEHKGQELRTVCRAHPSFLSTVLLAGAEELSAGQWPPVEKAMEDTAAEQTAKISRRVEYLSVISTLAPMLGLMGTVWGMILAFMEFEQKANPQISELAPGIYKALVTTLQGLAVAIPSIGALAFFRRRIDDLAMESTLMAGQVFADQRRAMQKRRAEPLSRA
;
A
#
# COMPACT_ATOMS: atom_id res chain seq x y z
N MET A 1 -5.81 -2.04 -18.48
CA MET A 1 -4.37 -1.84 -18.72
C MET A 1 -3.87 -0.40 -18.47
N GLY A 2 -4.73 0.55 -18.14
CA GLY A 2 -4.36 1.97 -18.04
C GLY A 2 -4.03 2.54 -16.66
N SER A 3 -4.19 1.79 -15.57
CA SER A 3 -4.05 2.35 -14.21
C SER A 3 -2.72 2.05 -13.52
N PHE A 4 -1.97 1.06 -13.97
CA PHE A 4 -0.68 0.66 -13.40
C PHE A 4 0.48 1.60 -13.77
N SER A 5 0.39 2.29 -14.90
CA SER A 5 1.37 3.29 -15.35
C SER A 5 1.41 4.53 -14.44
N LYS A 6 0.32 4.83 -13.74
CA LYS A 6 0.22 6.00 -12.85
C LYS A 6 0.85 5.77 -11.47
N LEU A 7 0.95 4.53 -11.01
CA LEU A 7 1.60 4.18 -9.74
C LEU A 7 3.15 4.13 -9.85
N LEU A 8 3.67 3.85 -11.04
CA LEU A 8 5.12 3.94 -11.34
C LEU A 8 5.59 5.39 -11.50
N LEU A 9 4.66 6.36 -11.64
CA LEU A 9 4.97 7.80 -11.66
C LEU A 9 5.15 8.43 -10.27
N TRP A 10 4.93 7.66 -9.18
CA TRP A 10 5.06 8.16 -7.82
C TRP A 10 6.50 8.61 -7.45
N PRO A 11 7.59 7.93 -7.84
CA PRO A 11 8.92 8.50 -7.68
C PRO A 11 9.13 9.79 -8.50
N ALA A 12 8.43 9.94 -9.63
CA ALA A 12 8.46 11.18 -10.43
C ALA A 12 7.65 12.31 -9.76
N VAL A 13 6.56 12.02 -9.07
CA VAL A 13 5.81 13.00 -8.25
C VAL A 13 6.65 13.45 -7.05
N TRP A 14 7.46 12.55 -6.48
CA TRP A 14 8.40 12.89 -5.43
C TRP A 14 9.51 13.83 -5.92
N LEU A 15 9.97 13.67 -7.17
CA LEU A 15 10.90 14.55 -7.86
C LEU A 15 10.28 15.92 -8.20
N LEU A 16 8.98 16.00 -8.47
CA LEU A 16 8.24 17.24 -8.77
C LEU A 16 7.89 18.05 -7.51
N LEU A 17 7.71 17.41 -6.35
CA LEU A 17 7.50 18.09 -5.07
C LEU A 17 8.80 18.70 -4.50
N SER A 18 9.96 18.35 -5.05
CA SER A 18 11.25 18.97 -4.72
C SER A 18 11.59 20.20 -5.56
N SER A 19 10.69 20.66 -6.45
CA SER A 19 10.89 21.87 -7.23
C SER A 19 10.46 23.09 -6.41
N PRO A 20 11.35 24.05 -6.11
CA PRO A 20 10.96 25.27 -5.41
C PRO A 20 10.07 26.11 -6.33
N ALA A 21 8.81 26.33 -5.92
CA ALA A 21 7.95 27.31 -6.53
C ALA A 21 8.60 28.70 -6.37
N ALA A 22 8.98 29.29 -7.50
CA ALA A 22 9.42 30.67 -7.57
C ALA A 22 8.25 31.58 -7.19
N ALA A 23 8.25 32.09 -5.97
CA ALA A 23 7.36 33.15 -5.55
C ALA A 23 7.91 34.46 -6.07
N THR A 24 7.33 34.99 -7.12
CA THR A 24 7.45 36.38 -7.53
C THR A 24 6.71 37.23 -6.50
N GLN A 25 7.44 37.96 -5.68
CA GLN A 25 6.91 39.09 -4.90
C GLN A 25 7.39 40.39 -5.54
N ASP A 26 6.52 40.98 -6.34
CA ASP A 26 6.56 42.43 -6.65
C ASP A 26 5.89 43.14 -5.46
N ALA A 27 6.69 43.88 -4.69
CA ALA A 27 6.21 44.94 -3.81
C ALA A 27 7.29 46.03 -3.76
N ALA A 28 6.92 47.20 -4.25
CA ALA A 28 7.75 48.39 -4.28
C ALA A 28 8.17 48.87 -2.87
N PRO A 29 9.35 49.41 -2.70
CA PRO A 29 9.83 49.88 -1.40
C PRO A 29 9.40 51.31 -1.09
N PRO A 30 9.17 51.66 0.20
CA PRO A 30 9.10 53.04 0.64
C PRO A 30 10.52 53.62 0.76
N SER A 31 10.68 54.83 0.24
CA SER A 31 11.87 55.67 0.32
C SER A 31 12.22 56.03 1.75
N VAL A 32 13.43 55.72 2.20
CA VAL A 32 14.06 56.29 3.40
C VAL A 32 15.50 56.75 3.09
N ASN A 33 15.75 57.98 3.50
CA ASN A 33 16.88 58.84 3.35
C ASN A 33 18.24 58.24 3.75
N PRO A 34 19.37 58.57 3.03
CA PRO A 34 20.69 58.01 3.31
C PRO A 34 21.46 58.89 4.32
N GLN A 35 21.73 58.37 5.48
CA GLN A 35 22.84 58.84 6.30
C GLN A 35 23.87 57.72 6.50
N ALA A 36 25.08 58.09 6.17
CA ALA A 36 26.28 57.30 6.05
C ALA A 36 26.66 56.51 7.32
N VAL A 37 26.89 55.20 7.14
CA VAL A 37 27.69 54.38 8.04
C VAL A 37 28.78 53.69 7.19
N PRO A 38 30.02 53.65 7.62
CA PRO A 38 31.15 53.23 6.78
C PRO A 38 31.05 51.74 6.42
N ALA A 39 31.23 51.48 5.13
CA ALA A 39 31.26 50.14 4.56
C ALA A 39 32.49 49.38 5.05
N THR A 40 32.30 48.46 5.99
CA THR A 40 33.20 47.32 6.14
C THR A 40 32.63 46.21 5.26
N ALA A 41 33.31 45.94 4.16
CA ALA A 41 32.98 44.91 3.20
C ALA A 41 33.01 43.53 3.87
N ALA A 42 31.87 43.11 4.41
CA ALA A 42 31.57 41.67 4.58
C ALA A 42 31.15 41.16 3.21
N ALA A 43 32.07 40.49 2.53
CA ALA A 43 31.76 39.74 1.32
C ALA A 43 30.61 38.79 1.63
N THR A 44 29.39 39.16 1.22
CA THR A 44 28.26 38.29 1.15
C THR A 44 28.63 37.23 0.10
N GLN A 45 29.11 36.10 0.56
CA GLN A 45 29.19 34.91 -0.29
C GLN A 45 27.77 34.63 -0.80
N PRO A 46 27.58 34.55 -2.12
CA PRO A 46 26.29 34.11 -2.65
C PRO A 46 26.01 32.75 -2.05
N GLY A 47 24.95 32.67 -1.25
CA GLY A 47 24.51 31.43 -0.65
C GLY A 47 24.45 30.34 -1.73
N GLN A 48 25.35 29.39 -1.63
CA GLN A 48 25.22 28.14 -2.35
C GLN A 48 23.86 27.60 -1.94
N SER A 49 22.87 27.76 -2.82
CA SER A 49 21.67 26.95 -2.82
C SER A 49 22.13 25.50 -3.11
N SER A 50 22.75 24.90 -2.10
CA SER A 50 22.98 23.47 -2.10
C SER A 50 21.58 22.84 -2.15
N ILE A 51 21.19 22.45 -3.36
CA ILE A 51 20.17 21.45 -3.54
C ILE A 51 20.59 20.35 -2.58
N LEU A 52 19.85 20.25 -1.46
CA LEU A 52 20.11 19.26 -0.42
C LEU A 52 20.27 17.93 -1.12
N SER A 53 21.49 17.41 -1.12
CA SER A 53 21.70 16.11 -1.76
C SER A 53 20.79 15.13 -1.02
N VAL A 54 20.09 14.29 -1.75
CA VAL A 54 19.16 13.29 -1.19
C VAL A 54 19.83 12.54 -0.03
N ARG A 55 21.15 12.31 -0.14
CA ARG A 55 21.96 11.69 0.90
C ARG A 55 22.03 12.53 2.18
N GLU A 56 22.20 13.85 2.07
CA GLU A 56 22.23 14.75 3.23
C GLU A 56 20.88 14.87 3.91
N PHE A 57 19.81 14.87 3.12
CA PHE A 57 18.44 14.84 3.64
C PHE A 57 18.17 13.58 4.48
N PHE A 58 18.62 12.41 4.03
CA PHE A 58 18.48 11.18 4.81
C PHE A 58 19.43 11.13 6.01
N ALA A 59 20.64 11.64 5.89
CA ALA A 59 21.61 11.72 7.00
C ALA A 59 21.19 12.72 8.09
N ALA A 60 20.47 13.78 7.73
CA ALA A 60 20.01 14.80 8.67
C ALA A 60 19.02 14.25 9.73
N GLY A 61 18.29 13.17 9.42
CA GLY A 61 17.33 12.56 10.34
C GLY A 61 17.95 11.77 11.53
N GLY A 62 19.28 11.63 11.59
CA GLY A 62 19.96 10.87 12.65
C GLY A 62 19.48 9.41 12.74
N ALA A 63 19.57 8.81 13.93
CA ALA A 63 19.18 7.40 14.16
C ALA A 63 17.71 7.11 13.80
N ILE A 64 16.80 8.03 14.10
CA ILE A 64 15.37 7.90 13.80
C ILE A 64 15.11 7.97 12.29
N GLY A 65 15.85 8.82 11.57
CA GLY A 65 15.78 8.91 10.12
C GLY A 65 16.13 7.59 9.44
N TYR A 66 17.12 6.84 9.93
CA TYR A 66 17.46 5.51 9.40
C TYR A 66 16.34 4.49 9.60
N VAL A 67 15.64 4.53 10.74
CA VAL A 67 14.46 3.66 10.98
C VAL A 67 13.34 3.98 9.99
N ILE A 68 13.09 5.27 9.71
CA ILE A 68 12.08 5.68 8.72
C ILE A 68 12.47 5.22 7.31
N VAL A 69 13.75 5.30 6.95
CA VAL A 69 14.27 4.77 5.66
C VAL A 69 14.04 3.26 5.57
N PHE A 70 14.32 2.52 6.64
CA PHE A 70 14.03 1.08 6.70
C PHE A 70 12.55 0.79 6.49
N CYS A 71 11.64 1.52 7.14
CA CYS A 71 10.19 1.43 6.92
C CYS A 71 9.81 1.74 5.46
N SER A 72 10.48 2.70 4.81
CA SER A 72 10.27 3.03 3.39
C SER A 72 10.65 1.87 2.47
N ILE A 73 11.77 1.22 2.73
CA ILE A 73 12.21 0.04 1.95
C ILE A 73 11.22 -1.11 2.14
N LEU A 74 10.79 -1.37 3.38
CA LEU A 74 9.82 -2.42 3.69
C LEU A 74 8.47 -2.13 3.03
N MET A 75 7.98 -0.89 3.09
CA MET A 75 6.77 -0.44 2.39
C MET A 75 6.87 -0.73 0.88
N THR A 76 7.98 -0.35 0.26
CA THR A 76 8.19 -0.54 -1.18
C THR A 76 8.21 -2.03 -1.55
N ALA A 77 8.85 -2.86 -0.73
CA ALA A 77 8.88 -4.31 -0.92
C ALA A 77 7.47 -4.92 -0.86
N ILE A 78 6.65 -4.53 0.14
CA ILE A 78 5.26 -5.02 0.28
C ILE A 78 4.39 -4.54 -0.90
N ILE A 79 4.57 -3.29 -1.36
CA ILE A 79 3.85 -2.77 -2.53
C ILE A 79 4.17 -3.59 -3.78
N ILE A 80 5.45 -3.93 -4.01
CA ILE A 80 5.87 -4.74 -5.15
C ILE A 80 5.30 -6.16 -5.05
N ASP A 81 5.38 -6.79 -3.89
CA ASP A 81 4.81 -8.14 -3.65
C ASP A 81 3.30 -8.14 -3.90
N ALA A 82 2.56 -7.18 -3.32
CA ALA A 82 1.13 -7.03 -3.55
C ALA A 82 0.80 -6.77 -5.04
N ALA A 83 1.56 -5.90 -5.71
CA ALA A 83 1.33 -5.58 -7.13
C ALA A 83 1.57 -6.77 -8.05
N THR A 84 2.50 -7.66 -7.72
CA THR A 84 2.77 -8.87 -8.50
C THR A 84 1.78 -9.99 -8.18
N GLY A 85 1.39 -10.14 -6.91
CA GLY A 85 0.47 -11.17 -6.44
C GLY A 85 -0.99 -10.92 -6.80
N LEU A 86 -1.46 -9.66 -6.84
CA LEU A 86 -2.85 -9.30 -7.13
C LEU A 86 -3.15 -9.15 -8.63
N ARG A 87 -2.51 -9.97 -9.46
CA ARG A 87 -2.82 -10.01 -10.90
C ARG A 87 -4.02 -10.91 -11.14
N ARG A 88 -4.98 -10.43 -11.95
CA ARG A 88 -6.19 -11.18 -12.32
C ARG A 88 -5.90 -12.60 -12.84
N LYS A 89 -4.81 -12.76 -13.59
CA LYS A 89 -4.40 -14.06 -14.14
C LYS A 89 -3.98 -15.09 -13.07
N LEU A 90 -3.48 -14.62 -11.91
CA LEU A 90 -3.15 -15.50 -10.78
C LEU A 90 -4.39 -15.85 -9.94
N PHE A 91 -5.36 -14.93 -9.85
CA PHE A 91 -6.62 -15.18 -9.16
C PHE A 91 -7.55 -16.10 -9.95
N MET A 92 -7.67 -15.83 -11.24
CA MET A 92 -8.56 -16.51 -12.17
C MET A 92 -7.77 -16.85 -13.44
N PRO A 93 -7.09 -18.01 -13.51
CA PRO A 93 -6.45 -18.47 -14.73
C PRO A 93 -7.47 -18.58 -15.85
N PRO A 94 -7.16 -18.04 -17.06
CA PRO A 94 -8.06 -18.17 -18.20
C PRO A 94 -8.22 -19.64 -18.57
N GLY A 95 -9.45 -20.05 -18.86
CA GLY A 95 -9.76 -21.44 -19.26
C GLY A 95 -10.06 -22.41 -18.11
N LEU A 96 -9.62 -22.10 -16.87
CA LEU A 96 -9.86 -22.98 -15.71
C LEU A 96 -11.35 -23.21 -15.44
N ALA A 97 -12.15 -22.14 -15.53
CA ALA A 97 -13.60 -22.23 -15.31
C ALA A 97 -14.31 -23.14 -16.31
N GLU A 98 -13.95 -23.03 -17.59
CA GLU A 98 -14.51 -23.87 -18.66
C GLU A 98 -14.08 -25.33 -18.52
N GLU A 99 -12.81 -25.57 -18.16
CA GLU A 99 -12.28 -26.92 -17.96
C GLU A 99 -12.95 -27.61 -16.77
N VAL A 100 -13.10 -26.90 -15.63
CA VAL A 100 -13.80 -27.40 -14.46
C VAL A 100 -15.29 -27.63 -14.75
N HIS A 101 -15.95 -26.73 -15.49
CA HIS A 101 -17.34 -26.88 -15.88
C HIS A 101 -17.53 -28.14 -16.74
N ARG A 102 -16.62 -28.43 -17.68
CA ARG A 102 -16.63 -29.66 -18.48
C ARG A 102 -16.45 -30.92 -17.60
N CYS A 103 -15.48 -30.93 -16.69
CA CYS A 103 -15.27 -32.03 -15.76
C CYS A 103 -16.51 -32.30 -14.88
N LEU A 104 -17.21 -31.25 -14.45
CA LEU A 104 -18.45 -31.36 -13.70
C LEU A 104 -19.60 -31.95 -14.54
N ALA A 105 -19.74 -31.55 -15.81
CA ALA A 105 -20.74 -32.09 -16.72
C ALA A 105 -20.51 -33.58 -17.03
N GLU A 106 -19.26 -34.00 -17.13
CA GLU A 106 -18.86 -35.39 -17.39
C GLU A 106 -18.80 -36.25 -16.12
N HIS A 107 -19.13 -35.69 -14.94
CA HIS A 107 -19.07 -36.39 -13.62
C HIS A 107 -17.66 -36.94 -13.27
N LYS A 108 -16.59 -36.32 -13.78
CA LYS A 108 -15.21 -36.75 -13.60
C LYS A 108 -14.54 -36.04 -12.39
N GLY A 109 -14.96 -36.38 -11.18
CA GLY A 109 -14.48 -35.72 -9.95
C GLY A 109 -12.97 -35.82 -9.70
N GLN A 110 -12.31 -36.91 -10.12
CA GLN A 110 -10.85 -37.08 -9.98
C GLN A 110 -10.07 -36.15 -10.94
N GLU A 111 -10.55 -36.02 -12.16
CA GLU A 111 -9.95 -35.16 -13.18
C GLU A 111 -10.08 -33.68 -12.77
N LEU A 112 -11.22 -33.27 -12.21
CA LEU A 112 -11.44 -31.95 -11.64
C LEU A 112 -10.42 -31.64 -10.54
N ARG A 113 -10.19 -32.56 -9.60
CA ARG A 113 -9.17 -32.37 -8.54
C ARG A 113 -7.77 -32.22 -9.11
N THR A 114 -7.42 -32.95 -10.17
CA THR A 114 -6.11 -32.87 -10.83
C THR A 114 -5.93 -31.53 -11.51
N VAL A 115 -6.94 -31.04 -12.23
CA VAL A 115 -6.94 -29.73 -12.90
C VAL A 115 -6.81 -28.60 -11.89
N CYS A 116 -7.60 -28.62 -10.81
CA CYS A 116 -7.51 -27.58 -9.78
C CYS A 116 -6.16 -27.58 -9.06
N ARG A 117 -5.54 -28.74 -8.85
CA ARG A 117 -4.19 -28.82 -8.24
C ARG A 117 -3.07 -28.41 -9.20
N ALA A 118 -3.24 -28.60 -10.50
CA ALA A 118 -2.28 -28.16 -11.50
C ALA A 118 -2.19 -26.62 -11.62
N HIS A 119 -3.29 -25.93 -11.30
CA HIS A 119 -3.39 -24.47 -11.37
C HIS A 119 -3.79 -23.88 -10.01
N PRO A 120 -2.87 -23.84 -9.01
CA PRO A 120 -3.16 -23.29 -7.69
C PRO A 120 -3.50 -21.80 -7.79
N SER A 121 -4.76 -21.46 -7.56
CA SER A 121 -5.29 -20.10 -7.66
C SER A 121 -6.43 -19.91 -6.65
N PHE A 122 -6.85 -18.67 -6.46
CA PHE A 122 -8.02 -18.37 -5.62
C PHE A 122 -9.25 -19.14 -6.13
N LEU A 123 -9.53 -19.04 -7.44
CA LEU A 123 -10.66 -19.69 -8.07
C LEU A 123 -10.59 -21.23 -7.93
N SER A 124 -9.44 -21.85 -8.17
CA SER A 124 -9.30 -23.31 -8.06
C SER A 124 -9.57 -23.82 -6.65
N THR A 125 -9.16 -23.07 -5.62
CA THR A 125 -9.39 -23.44 -4.22
C THR A 125 -10.89 -23.40 -3.88
N VAL A 126 -11.59 -22.34 -4.32
CA VAL A 126 -13.04 -22.21 -4.11
C VAL A 126 -13.82 -23.28 -4.88
N LEU A 127 -13.44 -23.54 -6.14
CA LEU A 127 -14.08 -24.60 -6.95
C LEU A 127 -13.87 -25.99 -6.36
N LEU A 128 -12.68 -26.27 -5.82
CA LEU A 128 -12.38 -27.54 -5.17
C LEU A 128 -13.23 -27.75 -3.91
N ALA A 129 -13.36 -26.73 -3.06
CA ALA A 129 -14.20 -26.78 -1.88
C ALA A 129 -15.68 -27.06 -2.22
N GLY A 130 -16.20 -26.37 -3.24
CA GLY A 130 -17.57 -26.64 -3.73
C GLY A 130 -17.74 -28.05 -4.30
N ALA A 131 -16.74 -28.57 -5.02
CA ALA A 131 -16.78 -29.90 -5.60
C ALA A 131 -16.70 -31.02 -4.56
N GLU A 132 -16.02 -30.82 -3.45
CA GLU A 132 -15.96 -31.78 -2.35
C GLU A 132 -17.32 -31.97 -1.67
N GLU A 133 -18.05 -30.88 -1.46
CA GLU A 133 -19.41 -30.91 -0.87
C GLU A 133 -20.49 -31.34 -1.87
N LEU A 134 -20.20 -31.36 -3.17
CA LEU A 134 -21.18 -31.75 -4.19
C LEU A 134 -21.69 -33.19 -4.00
N SER A 135 -20.87 -34.05 -3.41
CA SER A 135 -21.24 -35.46 -3.11
C SER A 135 -22.35 -35.59 -2.08
N ALA A 136 -22.59 -34.58 -1.24
CA ALA A 136 -23.68 -34.58 -0.26
C ALA A 136 -25.09 -34.44 -0.88
N GLY A 137 -25.19 -34.14 -2.17
CA GLY A 137 -26.44 -34.07 -2.93
C GLY A 137 -27.37 -32.90 -2.56
N GLN A 138 -26.86 -31.93 -1.77
CA GLN A 138 -27.58 -30.73 -1.34
C GLN A 138 -26.81 -29.47 -1.71
N TRP A 139 -27.52 -28.43 -2.18
CA TRP A 139 -26.87 -27.18 -2.61
C TRP A 139 -26.40 -26.31 -1.44
N PRO A 140 -27.13 -26.10 -0.33
CA PRO A 140 -26.70 -25.19 0.73
C PRO A 140 -25.31 -25.49 1.32
N PRO A 141 -24.88 -26.74 1.54
CA PRO A 141 -23.50 -27.04 1.96
C PRO A 141 -22.45 -26.62 0.92
N VAL A 142 -22.71 -26.82 -0.37
CA VAL A 142 -21.81 -26.45 -1.47
C VAL A 142 -21.59 -24.93 -1.50
N GLU A 143 -22.67 -24.17 -1.45
CA GLU A 143 -22.64 -22.70 -1.44
C GLU A 143 -21.85 -22.19 -0.23
N LYS A 144 -22.15 -22.73 0.95
CA LYS A 144 -21.45 -22.36 2.19
C LYS A 144 -19.96 -22.69 2.15
N ALA A 145 -19.58 -23.87 1.67
CA ALA A 145 -18.17 -24.26 1.56
C ALA A 145 -17.38 -23.34 0.62
N MET A 146 -18.00 -22.91 -0.49
CA MET A 146 -17.40 -21.96 -1.41
C MET A 146 -17.24 -20.58 -0.76
N GLU A 147 -18.26 -20.09 -0.05
CA GLU A 147 -18.23 -18.80 0.65
C GLU A 147 -17.19 -18.80 1.78
N ASP A 148 -17.18 -19.81 2.64
CA ASP A 148 -16.22 -19.94 3.75
C ASP A 148 -14.80 -20.02 3.23
N THR A 149 -14.56 -20.78 2.16
CA THR A 149 -13.23 -20.88 1.53
C THR A 149 -12.81 -19.57 0.88
N ALA A 150 -13.72 -18.88 0.20
CA ALA A 150 -13.45 -17.57 -0.41
C ALA A 150 -13.11 -16.53 0.66
N ALA A 151 -13.83 -16.51 1.78
CA ALA A 151 -13.57 -15.63 2.91
C ALA A 151 -12.21 -15.92 3.55
N GLU A 152 -11.87 -17.21 3.77
CA GLU A 152 -10.57 -17.61 4.31
C GLU A 152 -9.39 -17.18 3.40
N GLN A 153 -9.50 -17.43 2.10
CA GLN A 153 -8.46 -17.03 1.13
C GLN A 153 -8.33 -15.52 1.04
N THR A 154 -9.44 -14.79 1.04
CA THR A 154 -9.45 -13.32 1.07
C THR A 154 -8.75 -12.79 2.32
N ALA A 155 -9.05 -13.35 3.49
CA ALA A 155 -8.40 -12.98 4.75
C ALA A 155 -6.88 -13.25 4.72
N LYS A 156 -6.43 -14.39 4.16
CA LYS A 156 -5.00 -14.72 4.01
C LYS A 156 -4.26 -13.70 3.16
N ILE A 157 -4.86 -13.26 2.04
CA ILE A 157 -4.26 -12.28 1.14
C ILE A 157 -4.26 -10.89 1.79
N SER A 158 -5.36 -10.50 2.43
CA SER A 158 -5.51 -9.20 3.12
C SER A 158 -4.48 -9.01 4.22
N ARG A 159 -4.15 -10.06 4.99
CA ARG A 159 -3.12 -10.00 6.04
C ARG A 159 -1.76 -9.56 5.52
N ARG A 160 -1.38 -9.93 4.28
CA ARG A 160 -0.11 -9.50 3.69
C ARG A 160 -0.06 -7.99 3.43
N VAL A 161 -1.19 -7.42 3.01
CA VAL A 161 -1.31 -5.99 2.72
C VAL A 161 -1.49 -5.18 4.01
N GLU A 162 -1.95 -5.79 5.09
CA GLU A 162 -2.21 -5.13 6.37
C GLU A 162 -0.95 -4.56 7.03
N TYR A 163 0.24 -5.09 6.73
CA TYR A 163 1.50 -4.49 7.17
C TYR A 163 1.69 -3.05 6.69
N LEU A 164 1.08 -2.65 5.56
CA LEU A 164 1.07 -1.25 5.12
C LEU A 164 0.31 -0.35 6.11
N SER A 165 -0.72 -0.87 6.77
CA SER A 165 -1.46 -0.15 7.82
C SER A 165 -0.56 0.15 9.02
N VAL A 166 0.25 -0.83 9.41
CA VAL A 166 1.21 -0.66 10.51
C VAL A 166 2.25 0.41 10.16
N ILE A 167 2.82 0.34 8.96
CA ILE A 167 3.81 1.33 8.50
C ILE A 167 3.19 2.73 8.42
N SER A 168 1.96 2.84 7.90
CA SER A 168 1.28 4.13 7.76
C SER A 168 1.01 4.82 9.09
N THR A 169 0.85 4.05 10.15
CA THR A 169 0.63 4.56 11.51
C THR A 169 1.95 4.84 12.22
N LEU A 170 2.93 3.94 12.09
CA LEU A 170 4.22 4.08 12.77
C LEU A 170 5.10 5.18 12.18
N ALA A 171 5.09 5.37 10.85
CA ALA A 171 5.98 6.33 10.21
C ALA A 171 5.77 7.78 10.68
N PRO A 172 4.53 8.32 10.82
CA PRO A 172 4.32 9.65 11.38
C PRO A 172 4.70 9.74 12.86
N MET A 173 4.46 8.69 13.65
CA MET A 173 4.84 8.64 15.06
C MET A 173 6.36 8.68 15.24
N LEU A 174 7.10 7.95 14.39
CA LEU A 174 8.56 8.01 14.35
C LEU A 174 9.05 9.40 13.93
N GLY A 175 8.38 10.03 12.96
CA GLY A 175 8.66 11.41 12.58
C GLY A 175 8.49 12.40 13.74
N LEU A 176 7.38 12.29 14.48
CA LEU A 176 7.12 13.10 15.67
C LEU A 176 8.15 12.81 16.79
N MET A 177 8.48 11.55 17.03
CA MET A 177 9.54 11.19 17.98
C MET A 177 10.87 11.82 17.59
N GLY A 178 11.16 11.90 16.28
CA GLY A 178 12.35 12.57 15.75
C GLY A 178 12.39 14.06 16.06
N THR A 179 11.24 14.76 16.02
CA THR A 179 11.19 16.17 16.41
C THR A 179 11.46 16.38 17.89
N VAL A 180 10.84 15.59 18.74
CA VAL A 180 11.04 15.68 20.19
C VAL A 180 12.50 15.40 20.54
N TRP A 181 13.08 14.35 19.98
CA TRP A 181 14.48 13.98 20.22
C TRP A 181 15.44 15.06 19.69
N GLY A 182 15.21 15.56 18.48
CA GLY A 182 16.02 16.63 17.87
C GLY A 182 16.01 17.93 18.69
N MET A 183 14.85 18.30 19.22
CA MET A 183 14.73 19.47 20.11
C MET A 183 15.41 19.27 21.45
N ILE A 184 15.31 18.09 22.07
CA ILE A 184 16.01 17.76 23.32
C ILE A 184 17.52 17.95 23.12
N LEU A 185 18.09 17.38 22.05
CA LEU A 185 19.51 17.51 21.77
C LEU A 185 19.93 18.96 21.54
N ALA A 186 19.12 19.74 20.80
CA ALA A 186 19.38 21.14 20.55
C ALA A 186 19.43 21.97 21.84
N PHE A 187 18.51 21.73 22.77
CA PHE A 187 18.49 22.42 24.06
C PHE A 187 19.61 21.95 24.99
N MET A 188 19.99 20.68 24.96
CA MET A 188 21.16 20.20 25.70
C MET A 188 22.47 20.84 25.23
N GLU A 189 22.65 20.98 23.93
CA GLU A 189 23.82 21.68 23.37
C GLU A 189 23.81 23.19 23.71
N PHE A 190 22.64 23.81 23.73
CA PHE A 190 22.46 25.22 24.09
C PHE A 190 22.78 25.47 25.56
N GLU A 191 22.35 24.58 26.48
CA GLU A 191 22.61 24.71 27.94
C GLU A 191 24.09 24.60 28.29
N GLN A 192 24.86 23.80 27.56
CA GLN A 192 26.28 23.57 27.82
C GLN A 192 27.21 24.76 27.46
N LYS A 193 26.68 25.79 26.80
CA LYS A 193 27.48 26.94 26.34
C LYS A 193 27.39 28.11 27.32
N ALA A 194 28.55 28.73 27.61
CA ALA A 194 28.62 29.87 28.53
C ALA A 194 27.94 31.15 27.97
N ASN A 195 27.86 31.31 26.65
CA ASN A 195 27.17 32.43 25.97
C ASN A 195 26.41 31.94 24.74
N PRO A 196 25.25 31.29 24.95
CA PRO A 196 24.51 30.63 23.87
C PRO A 196 23.86 31.66 22.93
N GLN A 197 23.97 31.42 21.62
CA GLN A 197 23.30 32.21 20.60
C GLN A 197 22.07 31.44 20.04
N ILE A 198 20.95 32.13 19.78
CA ILE A 198 19.73 31.54 19.24
C ILE A 198 19.98 30.82 17.89
N SER A 199 20.94 31.31 17.10
CA SER A 199 21.35 30.69 15.83
C SER A 199 21.85 29.24 15.98
N GLU A 200 22.31 28.85 17.16
CA GLU A 200 22.85 27.53 17.44
C GLU A 200 21.74 26.48 17.61
N LEU A 201 20.50 26.89 17.87
CA LEU A 201 19.33 26.02 17.89
C LEU A 201 18.85 25.63 16.48
N ALA A 202 19.17 26.44 15.48
CA ALA A 202 18.67 26.25 14.11
C ALA A 202 18.98 24.85 13.51
N PRO A 203 20.18 24.26 13.67
CA PRO A 203 20.48 22.94 13.15
C PRO A 203 19.64 21.84 13.80
N GLY A 204 19.35 21.94 15.09
CA GLY A 204 18.50 20.97 15.82
C GLY A 204 17.04 21.05 15.38
N ILE A 205 16.51 22.28 15.22
CA ILE A 205 15.15 22.52 14.72
C ILE A 205 15.03 21.98 13.28
N TYR A 206 16.01 22.27 12.42
CA TYR A 206 16.04 21.77 11.06
C TYR A 206 15.99 20.24 11.00
N LYS A 207 16.84 19.55 11.76
CA LYS A 207 16.85 18.07 11.85
C LYS A 207 15.50 17.54 12.30
N ALA A 208 14.87 18.17 13.31
CA ALA A 208 13.57 17.82 13.81
C ALA A 208 12.48 17.91 12.70
N LEU A 209 12.43 19.02 11.96
CA LEU A 209 11.47 19.20 10.87
C LEU A 209 11.67 18.20 9.74
N VAL A 210 12.93 17.90 9.39
CA VAL A 210 13.26 16.91 8.35
C VAL A 210 12.75 15.52 8.71
N THR A 211 12.89 15.07 9.96
CA THR A 211 12.40 13.76 10.39
C THR A 211 10.89 13.64 10.30
N THR A 212 10.14 14.70 10.64
CA THR A 212 8.68 14.71 10.47
C THR A 212 8.28 14.62 9.00
N LEU A 213 8.94 15.39 8.14
CA LEU A 213 8.70 15.32 6.70
C LEU A 213 8.99 13.93 6.13
N GLN A 214 10.07 13.28 6.56
CA GLN A 214 10.38 11.90 6.18
C GLN A 214 9.30 10.93 6.61
N GLY A 215 8.80 11.03 7.86
CA GLY A 215 7.71 10.19 8.37
C GLY A 215 6.43 10.33 7.56
N LEU A 216 6.03 11.55 7.23
CA LEU A 216 4.85 11.84 6.41
C LEU A 216 5.04 11.37 4.96
N ALA A 217 6.22 11.53 4.39
CA ALA A 217 6.54 11.08 3.03
C ALA A 217 6.41 9.56 2.87
N VAL A 218 6.61 8.78 3.94
CA VAL A 218 6.38 7.32 3.95
C VAL A 218 4.90 6.99 4.24
N ALA A 219 4.27 7.70 5.17
CA ALA A 219 2.91 7.40 5.61
C ALA A 219 1.86 7.61 4.50
N ILE A 220 1.95 8.74 3.79
CA ILE A 220 0.95 9.11 2.78
C ILE A 220 0.84 8.06 1.66
N PRO A 221 1.95 7.64 1.00
CA PRO A 221 1.88 6.59 -0.02
C PRO A 221 1.48 5.23 0.55
N SER A 222 1.83 4.93 1.81
CA SER A 222 1.45 3.68 2.46
C SER A 222 -0.08 3.57 2.62
N ILE A 223 -0.74 4.66 3.07
CA ILE A 223 -2.21 4.73 3.19
C ILE A 223 -2.87 4.57 1.81
N GLY A 224 -2.36 5.29 0.81
CA GLY A 224 -2.89 5.20 -0.56
C GLY A 224 -2.77 3.80 -1.15
N ALA A 225 -1.62 3.17 -0.99
CA ALA A 225 -1.37 1.80 -1.44
C ALA A 225 -2.26 0.79 -0.71
N LEU A 226 -2.40 0.91 0.62
CA LEU A 226 -3.28 0.06 1.42
C LEU A 226 -4.73 0.12 0.93
N ALA A 227 -5.28 1.33 0.75
CA ALA A 227 -6.65 1.53 0.29
C ALA A 227 -6.85 0.92 -1.12
N PHE A 228 -5.87 1.12 -2.01
CA PHE A 228 -5.91 0.58 -3.37
C PHE A 228 -5.91 -0.96 -3.38
N PHE A 229 -4.98 -1.58 -2.61
CA PHE A 229 -4.86 -3.03 -2.61
C PHE A 229 -6.02 -3.72 -1.89
N ARG A 230 -6.54 -3.17 -0.79
CA ARG A 230 -7.75 -3.70 -0.15
C ARG A 230 -8.91 -3.76 -1.14
N ARG A 231 -9.22 -2.64 -1.79
CA ARG A 231 -10.27 -2.61 -2.81
C ARG A 231 -10.02 -3.62 -3.93
N ARG A 232 -8.76 -3.74 -4.38
CA ARG A 232 -8.41 -4.68 -5.45
C ARG A 232 -8.59 -6.14 -5.04
N ILE A 233 -8.30 -6.49 -3.78
CA ILE A 233 -8.51 -7.82 -3.22
C ILE A 233 -10.02 -8.14 -3.20
N ASP A 234 -10.83 -7.21 -2.69
CA ASP A 234 -12.28 -7.39 -2.59
C ASP A 234 -12.92 -7.57 -3.98
N ASP A 235 -12.54 -6.75 -4.94
CA ASP A 235 -13.03 -6.84 -6.33
C ASP A 235 -12.69 -8.21 -6.96
N LEU A 236 -11.44 -8.67 -6.82
CA LEU A 236 -10.99 -9.95 -7.37
C LEU A 236 -11.63 -11.14 -6.67
N ALA A 237 -11.78 -11.09 -5.35
CA ALA A 237 -12.43 -12.14 -4.57
C ALA A 237 -13.90 -12.27 -4.96
N MET A 238 -14.62 -11.15 -5.06
CA MET A 238 -16.02 -11.12 -5.50
C MET A 238 -16.17 -11.67 -6.92
N GLU A 239 -15.36 -11.20 -7.87
CA GLU A 239 -15.39 -11.69 -9.27
C GLU A 239 -15.12 -13.20 -9.33
N SER A 240 -14.16 -13.71 -8.55
CA SER A 240 -13.82 -15.13 -8.51
C SER A 240 -14.94 -15.97 -7.91
N THR A 241 -15.60 -15.49 -6.84
CA THR A 241 -16.71 -16.20 -6.19
C THR A 241 -17.95 -16.26 -7.09
N LEU A 242 -18.26 -15.16 -7.79
CA LEU A 242 -19.33 -15.13 -8.78
C LEU A 242 -19.06 -16.10 -9.94
N MET A 243 -17.83 -16.15 -10.44
CA MET A 243 -17.43 -17.09 -11.49
C MET A 243 -17.55 -18.54 -11.01
N ALA A 244 -17.13 -18.85 -9.78
CA ALA A 244 -17.31 -20.18 -9.19
C ALA A 244 -18.79 -20.55 -9.12
N GLY A 245 -19.67 -19.66 -8.68
CA GLY A 245 -21.11 -19.87 -8.66
C GLY A 245 -21.71 -20.16 -10.04
N GLN A 246 -21.19 -19.51 -11.09
CA GLN A 246 -21.61 -19.78 -12.49
C GLN A 246 -21.19 -21.17 -12.97
N VAL A 247 -19.98 -21.63 -12.63
CA VAL A 247 -19.49 -22.96 -12.98
C VAL A 247 -20.38 -24.06 -12.39
N PHE A 248 -20.94 -23.86 -11.21
CA PHE A 248 -21.85 -24.81 -10.56
C PHE A 248 -23.36 -24.60 -10.88
N ALA A 249 -23.69 -23.63 -11.75
CA ALA A 249 -25.10 -23.28 -12.00
C ALA A 249 -25.97 -24.43 -12.47
N ASP A 250 -25.43 -25.30 -13.31
CA ASP A 250 -26.21 -26.48 -13.85
C ASP A 250 -26.43 -27.53 -12.76
N GLN A 251 -25.45 -27.81 -11.92
CA GLN A 251 -25.57 -28.70 -10.77
C GLN A 251 -26.60 -28.18 -9.77
N ARG A 252 -26.56 -26.86 -9.51
CA ARG A 252 -27.56 -26.17 -8.67
C ARG A 252 -28.99 -26.40 -9.20
N ARG A 253 -29.19 -26.17 -10.49
CA ARG A 253 -30.51 -26.37 -11.15
C ARG A 253 -30.98 -27.83 -11.08
N ALA A 254 -30.08 -28.78 -11.31
CA ALA A 254 -30.38 -30.20 -11.25
C ALA A 254 -30.81 -30.65 -9.83
N MET A 255 -30.10 -30.17 -8.80
CA MET A 255 -30.41 -30.46 -7.40
C MET A 255 -31.76 -29.84 -6.97
N GLN A 256 -32.02 -28.61 -7.40
CA GLN A 256 -33.30 -27.94 -7.11
C GLN A 256 -34.49 -28.65 -7.75
N LYS A 257 -34.35 -29.12 -8.99
CA LYS A 257 -35.40 -29.92 -9.65
C LYS A 257 -35.67 -31.22 -8.89
N ARG A 258 -34.64 -31.97 -8.50
CA ARG A 258 -34.80 -33.21 -7.71
C ARG A 258 -35.52 -32.99 -6.37
N ARG A 259 -35.33 -31.82 -5.75
CA ARG A 259 -36.00 -31.44 -4.49
C ARG A 259 -37.48 -31.07 -4.70
N ALA A 260 -37.83 -30.52 -5.85
CA ALA A 260 -39.20 -30.08 -6.18
C ALA A 260 -40.10 -31.22 -6.65
N GLU A 261 -39.56 -32.26 -7.29
CA GLU A 261 -40.32 -33.41 -7.80
C GLU A 261 -41.07 -34.23 -6.74
N PRO A 262 -40.56 -34.53 -5.53
CA PRO A 262 -41.32 -35.31 -4.53
C PRO A 262 -42.54 -34.58 -4.00
N LEU A 263 -42.56 -33.23 -4.02
CA LEU A 263 -43.72 -32.43 -3.55
C LEU A 263 -44.89 -32.39 -4.56
N SER A 264 -44.64 -32.71 -5.82
CA SER A 264 -45.68 -32.74 -6.85
C SER A 264 -46.39 -34.12 -7.01
N ARG A 265 -45.87 -35.18 -6.34
CA ARG A 265 -46.44 -36.54 -6.37
C ARG A 265 -47.18 -36.91 -5.11
N ALA A 266 -47.24 -36.07 -4.09
CA ALA A 266 -48.03 -36.19 -2.89
C ALA A 266 -49.27 -35.29 -2.95
#